data_81ff202b0659e0be6feb34555dd3b838
#
_entry.id   81ff202b0659e0be6feb34555dd3b838
#
_cell.length_a   1.000
_cell.length_b   1.000
_cell.length_c   1.000
_cell.angle_alpha   90.00
_cell.angle_beta   90.00
_cell.angle_gamma   90.00
#
_symmetry.space_group_name_H-M   'P 1'
#
loop_
_entity.id
_entity.type
_entity.pdbx_description
1 polymer ?
#
loop_
_entity_poly.entity_id
_entity_poly.type
_entity_poly.pdbx_seq_one_letter_code
_entity_poly.pdbx_strand_id
1 'polypeptide(L)'
;MDVVADISPASASILGMDRFEPVKLAKLGITTIRIDDGFDAEKIALYSQVIKVQLNASTLTEENLKALRKRGARMDAIDGLHNFYPRPHTGLDRTYMIEQTKMLQSSGLSVGAFIASQEGRRGPLSEGLPTLEEHRRLPVSLAAAICQP
;
A
#
# COMPACT_ATOMS: atom_id res chain seq x y z
N MET A 1 7.54 2.64 -17.04
CA MET A 1 7.43 3.39 -15.77
C MET A 1 6.18 2.88 -15.07
N ASP A 2 6.30 2.48 -13.81
CA ASP A 2 5.12 2.08 -13.03
C ASP A 2 4.38 3.33 -12.53
N VAL A 3 3.07 3.32 -12.68
CA VAL A 3 2.18 4.39 -12.22
C VAL A 3 1.20 3.78 -11.23
N VAL A 4 1.28 4.22 -9.97
CA VAL A 4 0.39 3.79 -8.89
C VAL A 4 -0.68 4.85 -8.65
N ALA A 5 -1.94 4.44 -8.66
CA ALA A 5 -3.06 5.32 -8.34
C ALA A 5 -3.78 4.84 -7.08
N ASP A 6 -3.89 5.72 -6.08
CA ASP A 6 -4.76 5.48 -4.93
C ASP A 6 -6.22 5.53 -5.38
N ILE A 7 -6.98 4.52 -4.99
CA ILE A 7 -8.41 4.46 -5.26
C ILE A 7 -9.22 4.36 -3.97
N SER A 8 -10.38 4.96 -4.00
CA SER A 8 -11.38 4.91 -2.94
C SER A 8 -12.74 4.51 -3.50
N PRO A 9 -13.73 4.22 -2.68
CA PRO A 9 -15.10 3.97 -3.17
C PRO A 9 -15.66 5.11 -4.03
N ALA A 10 -15.22 6.35 -3.81
CA ALA A 10 -15.65 7.52 -4.59
C ALA A 10 -14.94 7.64 -5.96
N SER A 11 -13.86 6.91 -6.20
CA SER A 11 -13.06 7.06 -7.43
C SER A 11 -13.84 6.77 -8.70
N ALA A 12 -14.79 5.84 -8.68
CA ALA A 12 -15.66 5.56 -9.81
C ALA A 12 -16.47 6.80 -10.21
N SER A 13 -17.14 7.43 -9.26
CA SER A 13 -17.95 8.64 -9.47
C SER A 13 -17.09 9.81 -9.98
N ILE A 14 -15.92 10.04 -9.40
CA ILE A 14 -14.99 11.11 -9.80
C ILE A 14 -14.55 10.91 -11.26
N LEU A 15 -14.36 9.66 -11.68
CA LEU A 15 -13.94 9.31 -13.04
C LEU A 15 -15.11 9.17 -14.02
N GLY A 16 -16.34 9.50 -13.61
CA GLY A 16 -17.53 9.38 -14.45
C GLY A 16 -17.89 7.93 -14.83
N MET A 17 -17.59 6.98 -13.94
CA MET A 17 -17.91 5.57 -14.11
C MET A 17 -19.09 5.20 -13.21
N ASP A 18 -20.04 4.41 -13.72
CA ASP A 18 -21.14 3.86 -12.91
C ASP A 18 -20.62 2.88 -11.84
N ARG A 19 -19.56 2.18 -12.17
CA ARG A 19 -18.81 1.28 -11.28
C ARG A 19 -17.32 1.35 -11.58
N PHE A 20 -16.51 1.00 -10.61
CA PHE A 20 -15.06 0.97 -10.78
C PHE A 20 -14.62 -0.13 -11.78
N GLU A 21 -13.92 0.27 -12.83
CA GLU A 21 -13.44 -0.62 -13.91
C GLU A 21 -11.92 -0.52 -14.06
N PRO A 22 -11.14 -1.48 -13.50
CA PRO A 22 -9.68 -1.46 -13.58
C PRO A 22 -9.14 -1.43 -15.01
N VAL A 23 -9.84 -2.03 -15.96
CA VAL A 23 -9.46 -2.03 -17.39
C VAL A 23 -9.38 -0.61 -17.96
N LYS A 24 -10.28 0.28 -17.53
CA LYS A 24 -10.24 1.69 -17.97
C LYS A 24 -9.01 2.41 -17.43
N LEU A 25 -8.61 2.12 -16.18
CA LEU A 25 -7.40 2.69 -15.58
C LEU A 25 -6.14 2.18 -16.27
N ALA A 26 -6.08 0.90 -16.58
CA ALA A 26 -4.95 0.32 -17.32
C ALA A 26 -4.79 0.98 -18.70
N LYS A 27 -5.89 1.31 -19.42
CA LYS A 27 -5.85 2.04 -20.68
C LYS A 27 -5.34 3.49 -20.55
N LEU A 28 -5.43 4.08 -19.35
CA LEU A 28 -4.86 5.40 -19.04
C LEU A 28 -3.38 5.34 -18.66
N GLY A 29 -2.75 4.13 -18.68
CA GLY A 29 -1.35 3.94 -18.33
C GLY A 29 -1.09 3.69 -16.85
N ILE A 30 -2.14 3.51 -16.04
CA ILE A 30 -2.00 3.11 -14.62
C ILE A 30 -1.65 1.63 -14.59
N THR A 31 -0.56 1.29 -13.92
CA THR A 31 -0.06 -0.10 -13.80
C THR A 31 -0.47 -0.77 -12.50
N THR A 32 -0.70 0.02 -11.47
CA THR A 32 -1.04 -0.48 -10.14
C THR A 32 -2.13 0.38 -9.51
N ILE A 33 -3.11 -0.24 -8.90
CA ILE A 33 -4.10 0.45 -8.05
C ILE A 33 -3.77 0.18 -6.59
N ARG A 34 -3.78 1.23 -5.77
CA ARG A 34 -3.64 1.12 -4.34
C ARG A 34 -5.01 1.20 -3.67
N ILE A 35 -5.31 0.18 -2.87
CA ILE A 35 -6.52 0.11 -2.05
C ILE A 35 -6.10 0.25 -0.59
N ASP A 36 -6.29 1.43 -0.03
CA ASP A 36 -5.90 1.74 1.34
C ASP A 36 -7.00 1.44 2.35
N ASP A 37 -8.25 1.58 1.93
CA ASP A 37 -9.44 1.39 2.74
C ASP A 37 -10.50 0.57 1.98
N GLY A 38 -11.45 0.00 2.72
CA GLY A 38 -12.57 -0.74 2.13
C GLY A 38 -12.17 -2.10 1.56
N PHE A 39 -11.43 -2.93 2.34
CA PHE A 39 -11.06 -4.27 1.92
C PHE A 39 -12.29 -5.11 1.53
N ASP A 40 -12.30 -5.56 0.29
CA ASP A 40 -13.31 -6.44 -0.28
C ASP A 40 -12.59 -7.53 -1.10
N ALA A 41 -12.49 -8.73 -0.52
CA ALA A 41 -11.72 -9.82 -1.11
C ALA A 41 -12.21 -10.24 -2.50
N GLU A 42 -13.51 -10.13 -2.78
CA GLU A 42 -14.09 -10.48 -4.08
C GLU A 42 -13.67 -9.46 -5.15
N LYS A 43 -13.81 -8.19 -4.85
CA LYS A 43 -13.39 -7.12 -5.77
C LYS A 43 -11.88 -7.12 -6.00
N ILE A 44 -11.09 -7.28 -4.92
CA ILE A 44 -9.63 -7.33 -5.03
C ILE A 44 -9.19 -8.53 -5.88
N ALA A 45 -9.80 -9.70 -5.67
CA ALA A 45 -9.51 -10.87 -6.49
C ALA A 45 -9.83 -10.63 -7.97
N LEU A 46 -10.96 -9.99 -8.27
CA LEU A 46 -11.34 -9.63 -9.64
C LEU A 46 -10.36 -8.61 -10.25
N TYR A 47 -9.98 -7.57 -9.50
CA TYR A 47 -9.05 -6.54 -9.97
C TYR A 47 -7.66 -7.10 -10.24
N SER A 48 -7.18 -8.02 -9.40
CA SER A 48 -5.87 -8.67 -9.57
C SER A 48 -5.73 -9.46 -10.87
N GLN A 49 -6.84 -9.83 -11.52
CA GLN A 49 -6.79 -10.49 -12.85
C GLN A 49 -6.38 -9.52 -13.97
N VAL A 50 -6.53 -8.23 -13.75
CA VAL A 50 -6.43 -7.21 -14.81
C VAL A 50 -5.27 -6.24 -14.57
N ILE A 51 -5.05 -5.85 -13.32
CA ILE A 51 -4.10 -4.81 -12.93
C ILE A 51 -3.42 -5.21 -11.62
N LYS A 52 -2.21 -4.73 -11.39
CA LYS A 52 -1.53 -4.94 -10.11
C LYS A 52 -2.28 -4.23 -8.99
N VAL A 53 -2.40 -4.88 -7.83
CA VAL A 53 -3.11 -4.33 -6.67
C VAL A 53 -2.13 -4.18 -5.51
N GLN A 54 -2.05 -3.00 -4.95
CA GLN A 54 -1.28 -2.71 -3.75
C GLN A 54 -2.21 -2.51 -2.57
N LEU A 55 -2.01 -3.28 -1.50
CA LEU A 55 -2.83 -3.25 -0.29
C LEU A 55 -2.09 -2.59 0.87
N ASN A 56 -2.84 -2.10 1.85
CA ASN A 56 -2.28 -1.55 3.08
C ASN A 56 -1.67 -2.65 3.96
N ALA A 57 -0.35 -2.80 3.88
CA ALA A 57 0.39 -3.80 4.65
C ALA A 57 0.27 -3.60 6.17
N SER A 58 -0.03 -2.38 6.63
CA SER A 58 -0.16 -2.09 8.07
C SER A 58 -1.40 -2.71 8.71
N THR A 59 -2.41 -3.06 7.91
CA THR A 59 -3.70 -3.56 8.42
C THR A 59 -4.12 -4.91 7.83
N LEU A 60 -3.37 -5.40 6.84
CA LEU A 60 -3.68 -6.66 6.17
C LEU A 60 -3.41 -7.85 7.10
N THR A 61 -4.40 -8.74 7.26
CA THR A 61 -4.33 -9.90 8.15
C THR A 61 -4.17 -11.22 7.40
N GLU A 62 -3.81 -12.29 8.10
CA GLU A 62 -3.81 -13.64 7.52
C GLU A 62 -5.17 -14.07 7.01
N GLU A 63 -6.26 -13.68 7.71
CA GLU A 63 -7.63 -13.96 7.29
C GLU A 63 -7.95 -13.27 5.96
N ASN A 64 -7.48 -12.03 5.79
CA ASN A 64 -7.61 -11.31 4.52
C ASN A 64 -6.89 -12.07 3.40
N LEU A 65 -5.67 -12.54 3.62
CA LEU A 65 -4.91 -13.31 2.62
C LEU A 65 -5.57 -14.65 2.29
N LYS A 66 -6.11 -15.35 3.28
CA LYS A 66 -6.89 -16.57 3.09
C LYS A 66 -8.15 -16.30 2.26
N ALA A 67 -8.85 -15.20 2.55
CA ALA A 67 -10.04 -14.80 1.79
C ALA A 67 -9.71 -14.47 0.33
N LEU A 68 -8.60 -13.77 0.07
CA LEU A 68 -8.14 -13.48 -1.30
C LEU A 68 -7.85 -14.76 -2.08
N ARG A 69 -7.09 -15.70 -1.51
CA ARG A 69 -6.79 -16.97 -2.14
C ARG A 69 -8.07 -17.79 -2.43
N LYS A 70 -9.00 -17.85 -1.46
CA LYS A 70 -10.28 -18.52 -1.62
C LYS A 70 -11.12 -17.94 -2.76
N ARG A 71 -10.99 -16.65 -3.04
CA ARG A 71 -11.67 -15.96 -4.14
C ARG A 71 -10.89 -15.99 -5.46
N GLY A 72 -9.77 -16.71 -5.52
CA GLY A 72 -8.96 -16.88 -6.72
C GLY A 72 -8.17 -15.65 -7.12
N ALA A 73 -7.77 -14.81 -6.13
CA ALA A 73 -6.90 -13.66 -6.40
C ALA A 73 -5.56 -14.12 -6.98
N ARG A 74 -5.05 -13.37 -7.94
CA ARG A 74 -3.69 -13.52 -8.44
C ARG A 74 -2.72 -12.94 -7.44
N MET A 75 -2.21 -13.78 -6.54
CA MET A 75 -1.33 -13.34 -5.46
C MET A 75 -0.01 -12.75 -5.97
N ASP A 76 0.47 -13.17 -7.14
CA ASP A 76 1.64 -12.60 -7.84
C ASP A 76 1.40 -11.17 -8.37
N ALA A 77 0.15 -10.76 -8.49
CA ALA A 77 -0.25 -9.41 -8.86
C ALA A 77 -0.64 -8.55 -7.65
N ILE A 78 -0.41 -9.03 -6.42
CA ILE A 78 -0.72 -8.30 -5.19
C ILE A 78 0.57 -8.04 -4.41
N ASP A 79 0.78 -6.80 -4.01
CA ASP A 79 1.83 -6.42 -3.07
C ASP A 79 1.26 -5.64 -1.87
N GLY A 80 2.08 -5.46 -0.86
CA GLY A 80 1.76 -4.67 0.32
C GLY A 80 2.64 -3.42 0.42
N LEU A 81 2.04 -2.30 0.79
CA LEU A 81 2.79 -1.11 1.16
C LEU A 81 2.28 -0.61 2.51
N HIS A 82 3.16 -0.58 3.51
CA HIS A 82 2.82 0.02 4.79
C HIS A 82 2.40 1.47 4.61
N ASN A 83 1.43 1.93 5.39
CA ASN A 83 1.00 3.31 5.33
C ASN A 83 2.07 4.27 5.85
N PHE A 84 1.95 5.52 5.45
CA PHE A 84 2.70 6.64 6.04
C PHE A 84 1.86 7.35 7.09
N TYR A 85 2.54 7.99 8.04
CA TYR A 85 1.91 8.62 9.19
C TYR A 85 2.35 10.10 9.27
N PRO A 86 1.47 11.04 8.87
CA PRO A 86 1.84 12.46 8.78
C PRO A 86 1.99 13.14 10.14
N ARG A 87 1.30 12.63 11.18
CA ARG A 87 1.38 13.20 12.52
C ARG A 87 2.54 12.61 13.31
N PRO A 88 3.34 13.42 14.02
CA PRO A 88 4.34 12.91 14.97
C PRO A 88 3.70 11.96 16.00
N HIS A 89 4.44 10.95 16.39
CA HIS A 89 4.05 9.93 17.36
C HIS A 89 2.89 9.00 16.92
N THR A 90 2.58 8.94 15.64
CA THR A 90 1.56 8.04 15.09
C THR A 90 2.12 6.99 14.13
N GLY A 91 3.41 7.05 13.79
CA GLY A 91 4.07 6.04 12.97
C GLY A 91 4.13 4.68 13.66
N LEU A 92 4.35 3.64 12.88
CA LEU A 92 4.43 2.29 13.41
C LEU A 92 5.65 2.12 14.34
N ASP A 93 5.49 1.24 15.32
CA ASP A 93 6.60 0.65 16.06
C ASP A 93 7.38 -0.33 15.17
N ARG A 94 8.70 -0.43 15.39
CA ARG A 94 9.58 -1.30 14.61
C ARG A 94 9.20 -2.77 14.73
N THR A 95 8.93 -3.25 15.93
CA THR A 95 8.60 -4.66 16.19
C THR A 95 7.34 -5.04 15.43
N TYR A 96 6.29 -4.23 15.55
CA TYR A 96 5.05 -4.44 14.83
C TYR A 96 5.26 -4.48 13.30
N MET A 97 6.00 -3.50 12.74
CA MET A 97 6.26 -3.48 11.29
C MET A 97 7.01 -4.73 10.82
N ILE A 98 8.02 -5.18 11.57
CA ILE A 98 8.81 -6.37 11.22
C ILE A 98 7.95 -7.63 11.26
N GLU A 99 7.14 -7.82 12.30
CA GLU A 99 6.26 -8.98 12.43
C GLU A 99 5.24 -9.03 11.31
N GLN A 100 4.61 -7.90 11.04
CA GLN A 100 3.63 -7.75 9.98
C GLN A 100 4.26 -7.99 8.59
N THR A 101 5.44 -7.41 8.33
CA THR A 101 6.18 -7.64 7.09
C THR A 101 6.53 -9.12 6.90
N LYS A 102 7.04 -9.78 7.95
CA LYS A 102 7.38 -11.22 7.89
C LYS A 102 6.16 -12.08 7.61
N MET A 103 5.03 -11.80 8.23
CA MET A 103 3.78 -12.52 7.99
C MET A 103 3.35 -12.39 6.52
N LEU A 104 3.41 -11.19 5.96
CA LEU A 104 3.05 -10.94 4.56
C LEU A 104 4.04 -11.59 3.58
N GLN A 105 5.35 -11.48 3.84
CA GLN A 105 6.39 -12.11 3.02
C GLN A 105 6.32 -13.63 3.05
N SER A 106 6.05 -14.24 4.21
CA SER A 106 5.84 -15.69 4.32
C SER A 106 4.62 -16.17 3.54
N SER A 107 3.70 -15.26 3.27
CA SER A 107 2.53 -15.48 2.42
C SER A 107 2.79 -15.18 0.92
N GLY A 108 4.05 -14.85 0.55
CA GLY A 108 4.47 -14.63 -0.83
C GLY A 108 4.25 -13.22 -1.35
N LEU A 109 3.94 -12.22 -0.51
CA LEU A 109 3.80 -10.84 -0.93
C LEU A 109 5.12 -10.09 -0.84
N SER A 110 5.40 -9.24 -1.81
CA SER A 110 6.39 -8.16 -1.66
C SER A 110 5.82 -7.08 -0.75
N VAL A 111 6.66 -6.52 0.12
CA VAL A 111 6.23 -5.49 1.07
C VAL A 111 7.17 -4.29 1.03
N GLY A 112 6.59 -3.09 0.92
CA GLY A 112 7.30 -1.83 0.96
C GLY A 112 6.90 -0.96 2.16
N ALA A 113 7.66 0.13 2.37
CA ALA A 113 7.41 1.12 3.40
C ALA A 113 7.79 2.52 2.93
N PHE A 114 7.21 3.55 3.53
CA PHE A 114 7.55 4.93 3.25
C PHE A 114 8.72 5.42 4.12
N ILE A 115 9.63 6.13 3.48
CA ILE A 115 10.73 6.84 4.14
C ILE A 115 10.48 8.34 4.00
N ALA A 116 10.59 9.08 5.10
CA ALA A 116 10.34 10.51 5.11
C ALA A 116 11.43 11.26 4.33
N SER A 117 11.03 12.04 3.31
CA SER A 117 11.91 13.02 2.69
C SER A 117 12.34 14.07 3.70
N GLN A 118 13.58 14.55 3.59
CA GLN A 118 14.07 15.68 4.38
C GLN A 118 13.80 17.02 3.69
N GLU A 119 13.48 16.99 2.41
CA GLU A 119 13.21 18.17 1.59
C GLU A 119 11.79 18.11 1.02
N GLY A 120 11.17 19.27 0.79
CA GLY A 120 9.85 19.38 0.17
C GLY A 120 8.75 18.62 0.91
N ARG A 121 8.80 18.63 2.24
CA ARG A 121 7.83 17.90 3.06
C ARG A 121 6.41 18.41 2.84
N ARG A 122 5.50 17.47 2.57
CA ARG A 122 4.10 17.78 2.25
C ARG A 122 3.38 18.41 3.44
N GLY A 123 2.69 19.54 3.16
CA GLY A 123 1.78 20.18 4.11
C GLY A 123 0.54 19.33 4.44
N PRO A 124 -0.28 19.75 5.43
CA PRO A 124 -0.11 20.98 6.22
C PRO A 124 0.89 20.87 7.39
N LEU A 125 1.27 19.65 7.81
CA LEU A 125 2.10 19.44 8.99
C LEU A 125 3.60 19.59 8.71
N SER A 126 4.03 19.24 7.49
CA SER A 126 5.45 19.27 7.07
C SER A 126 6.40 18.46 7.98
N GLU A 127 5.87 17.45 8.67
CA GLU A 127 6.61 16.60 9.60
C GLU A 127 7.18 15.33 8.95
N GLY A 128 7.03 15.21 7.63
CA GLY A 128 7.40 14.01 6.87
C GLY A 128 6.33 12.93 6.91
N LEU A 129 6.52 11.92 6.08
CA LEU A 129 5.57 10.84 5.85
C LEU A 129 6.23 9.45 6.02
N PRO A 130 6.81 9.14 7.18
CA PRO A 130 7.42 7.84 7.39
C PRO A 130 6.39 6.77 7.71
N THR A 131 6.72 5.51 7.46
CA THR A 131 6.02 4.36 8.04
C THR A 131 6.42 4.16 9.50
N LEU A 132 7.73 4.09 9.78
CA LEU A 132 8.25 3.97 11.14
C LEU A 132 8.41 5.34 11.79
N GLU A 133 7.91 5.48 13.02
CA GLU A 133 8.03 6.74 13.75
C GLU A 133 9.49 7.16 13.95
N GLU A 134 10.36 6.23 14.28
CA GLU A 134 11.77 6.49 14.50
C GLU A 134 12.52 6.99 13.25
N HIS A 135 11.98 6.75 12.04
CA HIS A 135 12.55 7.21 10.78
C HIS A 135 12.20 8.65 10.43
N ARG A 136 11.29 9.30 11.17
CA ARG A 136 10.75 10.61 10.83
C ARG A 136 11.82 11.69 10.64
N ARG A 137 12.88 11.62 11.42
CA ARG A 137 13.99 12.62 11.42
C ARG A 137 15.34 12.03 11.02
N LEU A 138 15.38 10.75 10.63
CA LEU A 138 16.61 10.13 10.15
C LEU A 138 16.96 10.64 8.73
N PRO A 139 18.25 10.71 8.39
CA PRO A 139 18.66 10.87 7.00
C PRO A 139 18.05 9.77 6.12
N VAL A 140 17.59 10.12 4.91
CA VAL A 140 16.91 9.21 3.99
C VAL A 140 17.75 7.95 3.72
N SER A 141 19.05 8.12 3.51
CA SER A 141 19.98 7.00 3.26
C SER A 141 20.05 6.02 4.43
N LEU A 142 20.06 6.54 5.66
CA LEU A 142 20.10 5.70 6.86
C LEU A 142 18.76 4.97 7.05
N ALA A 143 17.64 5.68 6.93
CA ALA A 143 16.31 5.08 7.01
C ALA A 143 16.13 3.99 5.95
N ALA A 144 16.60 4.22 4.72
CA ALA A 144 16.57 3.24 3.64
C ALA A 144 17.40 2.00 3.96
N ALA A 145 18.63 2.18 4.47
CA ALA A 145 19.49 1.07 4.84
C ALA A 145 18.89 0.20 5.96
N ILE A 146 18.19 0.81 6.93
CA ILE A 146 17.53 0.08 8.02
C ILE A 146 16.31 -0.70 7.53
N CYS A 147 15.62 -0.22 6.49
CA CYS A 147 14.45 -0.89 5.91
C CYS A 147 14.83 -2.02 4.94
N GLN A 148 16.08 -2.16 4.56
CA GLN A 148 16.52 -3.28 3.72
C GLN A 148 16.59 -4.57 4.55
N PRO A 149 16.14 -5.72 3.99
CA PRO A 149 16.21 -7.01 4.67
C PRO A 149 17.64 -7.50 4.86
#